data_65837077fce0d8e0b3ba4fcf0361644a
#
_entry.id   65837077fce0d8e0b3ba4fcf0361644a
#
_cell.length_a   1.000
_cell.length_b   1.000
_cell.length_c   1.000
_cell.angle_alpha   90.00
_cell.angle_beta   90.00
_cell.angle_gamma   90.00
#
_symmetry.space_group_name_H-M   'P 1'
#
loop_
_entity.id
_entity.type
_entity.pdbx_description
1 polymer ?
#
loop_
_entity_poly.entity_id
_entity_poly.type
_entity_poly.pdbx_seq_one_letter_code
_entity_poly.pdbx_strand_id
1 'polypeptide(L)'
;MKHFNLKHSILMLVFLGLLSACSTENIVVKDVHATDVKSSECKTSLSTNNTHTDNYQTLTNNPTVLHLQMTADNTVNAQFVDVLDNCMISQFHVEAISEGNKIVVILYPHEDMATDCVCQYDVDFKLKSLLAGSYQLEVYHTTANKKTLESYRIYQGTVAFAPNKSITLTMKRR
;
A
#
# COMPACT_ATOMS: atom_id res chain seq x y z
N MET A 1 -24.29 28.55 -61.22
CA MET A 1 -23.16 28.77 -60.33
C MET A 1 -23.69 28.76 -58.92
N LYS A 2 -23.40 27.71 -58.12
CA LYS A 2 -23.83 27.56 -56.73
C LYS A 2 -22.83 28.24 -55.82
N HIS A 3 -23.24 29.31 -55.15
CA HIS A 3 -22.43 29.95 -54.10
C HIS A 3 -22.32 28.99 -52.91
N PHE A 4 -21.19 28.35 -52.73
CA PHE A 4 -20.87 27.54 -51.60
C PHE A 4 -20.59 28.46 -50.39
N ASN A 5 -21.47 28.39 -49.34
CA ASN A 5 -21.42 29.28 -48.18
C ASN A 5 -20.15 28.97 -47.35
N LEU A 6 -19.10 29.73 -47.55
CA LEU A 6 -17.80 29.64 -46.86
C LEU A 6 -17.91 29.78 -45.33
N LYS A 7 -18.99 30.40 -44.85
CA LYS A 7 -19.25 30.60 -43.41
C LYS A 7 -19.55 29.30 -42.64
N HIS A 8 -20.16 28.30 -43.29
CA HIS A 8 -20.49 27.02 -42.66
C HIS A 8 -19.27 26.09 -42.60
N SER A 9 -18.31 26.24 -43.51
CA SER A 9 -17.09 25.41 -43.53
C SER A 9 -16.12 25.79 -42.43
N ILE A 10 -16.09 27.09 -42.03
CA ILE A 10 -15.20 27.56 -40.95
C ILE A 10 -15.73 27.13 -39.57
N LEU A 11 -17.07 27.11 -39.41
CA LEU A 11 -17.68 26.70 -38.14
C LEU A 11 -17.49 25.19 -37.86
N MET A 12 -17.45 24.37 -38.91
CA MET A 12 -17.23 22.92 -38.76
C MET A 12 -15.76 22.55 -38.40
N LEU A 13 -14.80 23.36 -38.86
CA LEU A 13 -13.36 23.17 -38.55
C LEU A 13 -13.00 23.52 -37.10
N VAL A 14 -13.75 24.43 -36.46
CA VAL A 14 -13.51 24.81 -35.05
C VAL A 14 -14.06 23.76 -34.10
N PHE A 15 -15.08 22.99 -34.50
CA PHE A 15 -15.65 21.93 -33.62
C PHE A 15 -14.83 20.62 -33.61
N LEU A 16 -13.96 20.40 -34.61
CA LEU A 16 -13.07 19.22 -34.62
C LEU A 16 -11.79 19.39 -33.77
N GLY A 17 -11.52 20.60 -33.30
CA GLY A 17 -10.30 20.87 -32.50
C GLY A 17 -10.41 20.63 -31.00
N LEU A 18 -11.60 20.29 -30.47
CA LEU A 18 -11.82 20.18 -29.02
C LEU A 18 -11.85 18.73 -28.49
N LEU A 19 -11.54 17.73 -29.31
CA LEU A 19 -11.52 16.33 -28.91
C LEU A 19 -10.09 15.81 -28.64
N SER A 20 -9.12 16.69 -28.47
CA SER A 20 -7.76 16.25 -28.17
C SER A 20 -7.47 16.41 -26.68
N ALA A 21 -7.08 15.33 -26.10
CA ALA A 21 -6.35 15.17 -24.86
C ALA A 21 -7.17 14.82 -23.61
N CYS A 22 -7.79 13.64 -23.64
CA CYS A 22 -7.69 12.79 -22.48
C CYS A 22 -6.52 11.82 -22.75
N SER A 23 -5.28 12.30 -22.70
CA SER A 23 -4.13 11.42 -22.57
C SER A 23 -4.19 10.86 -21.15
N THR A 24 -4.64 9.63 -20.99
CA THR A 24 -4.26 8.83 -19.82
C THR A 24 -2.74 8.72 -19.89
N GLU A 25 -2.04 9.64 -19.24
CA GLU A 25 -0.61 9.47 -19.01
C GLU A 25 -0.47 8.15 -18.24
N ASN A 26 -0.03 7.12 -18.93
CA ASN A 26 0.44 5.91 -18.28
C ASN A 26 1.65 6.32 -17.45
N ILE A 27 1.45 6.55 -16.15
CA ILE A 27 2.53 6.81 -15.22
C ILE A 27 3.38 5.53 -15.23
N VAL A 28 4.52 5.59 -15.91
CA VAL A 28 5.51 4.51 -15.87
C VAL A 28 6.17 4.61 -14.51
N VAL A 29 5.70 3.80 -13.58
CA VAL A 29 6.31 3.66 -12.25
C VAL A 29 7.64 2.95 -12.44
N LYS A 30 8.75 3.67 -12.30
CA LYS A 30 10.09 3.10 -12.29
C LYS A 30 10.32 2.43 -10.94
N ASP A 31 10.43 1.11 -10.94
CA ASP A 31 10.99 0.27 -9.86
C ASP A 31 10.73 0.78 -8.42
N VAL A 32 9.46 0.89 -8.03
CA VAL A 32 9.11 1.18 -6.63
C VAL A 32 9.67 0.05 -5.78
N HIS A 33 10.46 0.40 -4.78
CA HIS A 33 11.05 -0.57 -3.87
C HIS A 33 10.99 -0.07 -2.43
N ALA A 34 10.94 -1.00 -1.49
CA ALA A 34 10.97 -0.71 -0.06
C ALA A 34 12.41 -0.61 0.44
N THR A 35 12.69 0.38 1.31
CA THR A 35 13.97 0.60 1.97
C THR A 35 13.77 0.97 3.43
N ASP A 36 14.85 1.01 4.20
CA ASP A 36 14.90 1.50 5.58
C ASP A 36 13.90 0.79 6.50
N VAL A 37 13.71 -0.52 6.30
CA VAL A 37 12.77 -1.32 7.10
C VAL A 37 13.29 -1.46 8.52
N LYS A 38 12.44 -1.11 9.50
CA LYS A 38 12.71 -1.22 10.94
C LYS A 38 11.48 -1.78 11.63
N SER A 39 11.67 -2.79 12.45
CA SER A 39 10.63 -3.36 13.29
C SER A 39 10.78 -2.89 14.73
N SER A 40 9.67 -2.63 15.42
CA SER A 40 9.69 -2.48 16.86
C SER A 40 9.98 -3.83 17.53
N GLU A 41 10.31 -3.79 18.80
CA GLU A 41 10.16 -4.96 19.67
C GLU A 41 8.67 -5.30 19.85
N CYS A 42 8.40 -6.49 20.40
CA CYS A 42 7.05 -6.89 20.80
C CYS A 42 6.44 -5.87 21.77
N LYS A 43 5.40 -5.15 21.35
CA LYS A 43 4.76 -4.11 22.16
C LYS A 43 3.89 -4.71 23.25
N THR A 44 3.13 -5.73 22.90
CA THR A 44 2.19 -6.38 23.84
C THR A 44 2.09 -7.84 23.43
N SER A 45 2.48 -8.76 24.31
CA SER A 45 2.42 -10.19 24.05
C SER A 45 1.30 -10.85 24.83
N LEU A 46 0.61 -11.79 24.21
CA LEU A 46 -0.35 -12.68 24.86
C LEU A 46 0.04 -14.13 24.60
N SER A 47 0.13 -14.89 25.69
CA SER A 47 0.23 -16.34 25.63
C SER A 47 -1.18 -16.95 25.76
N THR A 48 -1.50 -17.92 24.95
CA THR A 48 -2.79 -18.64 25.00
C THR A 48 -3.01 -19.41 26.30
N ASN A 49 -1.94 -19.60 27.11
CA ASN A 49 -2.00 -20.29 28.40
C ASN A 49 -2.51 -19.41 29.55
N ASN A 50 -2.72 -18.11 29.33
CA ASN A 50 -3.29 -17.23 30.35
C ASN A 50 -4.81 -17.17 30.21
N THR A 51 -5.53 -17.59 31.23
CA THR A 51 -7.00 -17.63 31.36
C THR A 51 -7.70 -16.25 31.33
N HIS A 52 -6.98 -15.18 30.99
CA HIS A 52 -7.55 -13.84 30.79
C HIS A 52 -8.01 -13.65 29.33
N THR A 53 -9.22 -14.13 29.05
CA THR A 53 -9.89 -13.97 27.74
C THR A 53 -10.06 -12.52 27.32
N ASP A 54 -10.14 -11.58 28.25
CA ASP A 54 -10.37 -10.17 27.96
C ASP A 54 -9.19 -9.49 27.25
N ASN A 55 -7.96 -9.87 27.58
CA ASN A 55 -6.77 -9.29 26.96
C ASN A 55 -6.53 -9.77 25.53
N TYR A 56 -6.84 -11.05 25.24
CA TYR A 56 -6.73 -11.59 23.88
C TYR A 56 -7.70 -10.92 22.91
N GLN A 57 -8.95 -10.71 23.34
CA GLN A 57 -9.95 -10.01 22.53
C GLN A 57 -9.55 -8.54 22.30
N THR A 58 -8.94 -7.86 23.27
CA THR A 58 -8.50 -6.47 23.13
C THR A 58 -7.39 -6.34 22.07
N LEU A 59 -6.36 -7.21 22.10
CA LEU A 59 -5.29 -7.23 21.09
C LEU A 59 -5.82 -7.59 19.71
N THR A 60 -6.71 -8.57 19.67
CA THR A 60 -7.31 -9.00 18.40
C THR A 60 -8.36 -8.01 17.87
N ASN A 61 -8.85 -7.04 18.64
CA ASN A 61 -9.86 -6.08 18.19
C ASN A 61 -9.27 -4.88 17.44
N ASN A 62 -7.99 -4.55 17.64
CA ASN A 62 -7.34 -3.47 16.91
C ASN A 62 -6.87 -3.96 15.53
N PRO A 63 -7.40 -3.41 14.44
CA PRO A 63 -6.91 -3.75 13.11
C PRO A 63 -5.50 -3.18 12.90
N THR A 64 -4.66 -3.88 12.16
CA THR A 64 -3.42 -3.30 11.64
C THR A 64 -3.74 -2.09 10.77
N VAL A 65 -3.02 -1.01 10.94
CA VAL A 65 -3.18 0.23 10.18
C VAL A 65 -1.89 0.51 9.40
N LEU A 66 -2.02 0.94 8.14
CA LEU A 66 -0.90 1.42 7.33
C LEU A 66 -1.02 2.92 7.16
N HIS A 67 -0.06 3.66 7.70
CA HIS A 67 0.14 5.07 7.46
C HIS A 67 1.12 5.27 6.31
N LEU A 68 0.77 6.17 5.37
CA LEU A 68 1.58 6.51 4.22
C LEU A 68 1.65 8.03 4.12
N GLN A 69 2.84 8.59 3.99
CA GLN A 69 3.04 10.03 3.82
C GLN A 69 4.05 10.30 2.71
N MET A 70 3.58 10.88 1.63
CA MET A 70 4.44 11.24 0.51
C MET A 70 5.19 12.54 0.82
N THR A 71 6.50 12.51 0.63
CA THR A 71 7.40 13.66 0.74
C THR A 71 7.59 14.33 -0.63
N ALA A 72 8.23 15.52 -0.65
CA ALA A 72 8.43 16.28 -1.89
C ALA A 72 9.44 15.62 -2.85
N ASP A 73 10.27 14.69 -2.37
CA ASP A 73 11.32 13.99 -3.13
C ASP A 73 10.86 12.63 -3.72
N ASN A 74 9.56 12.43 -3.90
CA ASN A 74 8.98 11.18 -4.39
C ASN A 74 9.29 9.95 -3.52
N THR A 75 9.48 10.17 -2.23
CA THR A 75 9.58 9.13 -1.22
C THR A 75 8.28 9.06 -0.44
N VAL A 76 7.81 7.87 -0.11
CA VAL A 76 6.69 7.69 0.83
C VAL A 76 7.24 7.10 2.11
N ASN A 77 7.14 7.85 3.22
CA ASN A 77 7.33 7.29 4.56
C ASN A 77 6.10 6.45 4.88
N ALA A 78 6.33 5.23 5.32
CA ALA A 78 5.28 4.25 5.56
C ALA A 78 5.48 3.59 6.92
N GLN A 79 4.37 3.30 7.62
CA GLN A 79 4.39 2.61 8.89
C GLN A 79 3.19 1.68 8.98
N PHE A 80 3.44 0.41 9.20
CA PHE A 80 2.43 -0.50 9.74
C PHE A 80 2.39 -0.36 11.25
N VAL A 81 1.20 -0.15 11.80
CA VAL A 81 0.93 -0.07 13.24
C VAL A 81 0.10 -1.27 13.65
N ASP A 82 0.47 -1.88 14.76
CA ASP A 82 -0.22 -3.02 15.37
C ASP A 82 -0.30 -4.26 14.44
N VAL A 83 0.81 -4.59 13.77
CA VAL A 83 0.95 -5.86 13.05
C VAL A 83 0.87 -7.00 14.06
N LEU A 84 -0.14 -7.85 13.93
CA LEU A 84 -0.31 -9.01 14.80
C LEU A 84 0.38 -10.23 14.18
N ASP A 85 1.37 -10.76 14.88
CA ASP A 85 2.10 -11.96 14.49
C ASP A 85 2.69 -12.68 15.70
N ASN A 86 3.49 -13.71 15.48
CA ASN A 86 4.12 -14.51 16.53
C ASN A 86 5.09 -13.69 17.41
N CYS A 87 5.14 -13.96 18.72
CA CYS A 87 6.00 -13.23 19.68
C CYS A 87 7.50 -13.41 19.46
N MET A 88 7.90 -14.44 18.76
CA MET A 88 9.32 -14.76 18.56
C MET A 88 9.91 -14.11 17.30
N ILE A 89 9.13 -13.30 16.59
CA ILE A 89 9.64 -12.57 15.43
C ILE A 89 10.62 -11.51 15.89
N SER A 90 11.85 -11.65 15.41
CA SER A 90 12.93 -10.70 15.68
C SER A 90 12.95 -9.52 14.71
N GLN A 91 12.47 -9.74 13.47
CA GLN A 91 12.50 -8.75 12.41
C GLN A 91 11.45 -9.04 11.34
N PHE A 92 10.82 -7.96 10.84
CA PHE A 92 10.04 -8.00 9.61
C PHE A 92 10.85 -7.47 8.42
N HIS A 93 10.48 -7.95 7.25
CA HIS A 93 10.91 -7.42 5.97
C HIS A 93 9.71 -6.86 5.22
N VAL A 94 9.97 -5.87 4.38
CA VAL A 94 9.00 -5.31 3.45
C VAL A 94 9.61 -5.31 2.07
N GLU A 95 8.91 -5.87 1.11
CA GLU A 95 9.21 -5.72 -0.32
C GLU A 95 8.11 -4.92 -1.01
N ALA A 96 8.47 -4.15 -2.02
CA ALA A 96 7.52 -3.47 -2.87
C ALA A 96 7.84 -3.76 -4.33
N ILE A 97 6.81 -4.06 -5.10
CA ILE A 97 6.89 -4.37 -6.53
C ILE A 97 5.89 -3.46 -7.24
N SER A 98 6.29 -2.88 -8.37
CA SER A 98 5.40 -2.06 -9.20
C SER A 98 5.27 -2.63 -10.60
N GLU A 99 4.04 -2.63 -11.11
CA GLU A 99 3.71 -3.03 -12.48
C GLU A 99 2.66 -2.06 -13.04
N GLY A 100 3.08 -1.19 -13.94
CA GLY A 100 2.22 -0.12 -14.44
C GLY A 100 1.76 0.80 -13.31
N ASN A 101 0.44 0.91 -13.08
CA ASN A 101 -0.16 1.68 -11.99
C ASN A 101 -0.49 0.82 -10.75
N LYS A 102 -0.03 -0.42 -10.71
CA LYS A 102 -0.21 -1.33 -9.57
C LYS A 102 1.04 -1.34 -8.71
N ILE A 103 0.85 -1.27 -7.39
CA ILE A 103 1.89 -1.43 -6.37
C ILE A 103 1.47 -2.61 -5.48
N VAL A 104 2.39 -3.53 -5.29
CA VAL A 104 2.25 -4.67 -4.36
C VAL A 104 3.25 -4.47 -3.24
N VAL A 105 2.78 -4.42 -2.00
CA VAL A 105 3.59 -4.38 -0.79
C VAL A 105 3.46 -5.71 -0.07
N ILE A 106 4.59 -6.33 0.24
CA ILE A 106 4.65 -7.64 0.90
C ILE A 106 5.37 -7.47 2.23
N LEU A 107 4.64 -7.66 3.32
CA LEU A 107 5.14 -7.71 4.69
C LEU A 107 5.31 -9.17 5.09
N TYR A 108 6.49 -9.55 5.61
CA TYR A 108 6.77 -10.92 6.03
C TYR A 108 7.83 -10.96 7.14
N PRO A 109 7.79 -11.96 8.06
CA PRO A 109 8.82 -12.15 9.06
C PRO A 109 10.12 -12.67 8.44
N HIS A 110 11.25 -12.44 9.11
CA HIS A 110 12.53 -13.00 8.70
C HIS A 110 12.50 -14.54 8.71
N GLU A 111 11.85 -15.12 9.70
CA GLU A 111 11.67 -16.56 9.90
C GLU A 111 10.23 -16.86 10.28
N ASP A 112 9.72 -18.02 9.84
CA ASP A 112 8.44 -18.51 10.32
C ASP A 112 8.63 -19.15 11.70
N MET A 113 7.97 -18.60 12.70
CA MET A 113 8.01 -19.11 14.07
C MET A 113 6.65 -19.75 14.41
N ALA A 114 6.71 -20.85 15.15
CA ALA A 114 5.53 -21.57 15.61
C ALA A 114 5.52 -21.61 17.14
N THR A 115 4.85 -20.65 17.75
CA THR A 115 4.60 -20.61 19.20
C THR A 115 3.14 -20.24 19.46
N ASP A 116 2.62 -20.60 20.65
CA ASP A 116 1.27 -20.26 21.08
C ASP A 116 1.17 -18.81 21.64
N CYS A 117 2.01 -17.92 21.12
CA CYS A 117 2.09 -16.53 21.58
C CYS A 117 1.97 -15.60 20.39
N VAL A 118 1.15 -14.56 20.52
CA VAL A 118 1.00 -13.47 19.55
C VAL A 118 1.39 -12.14 20.14
N CYS A 119 1.90 -11.26 19.31
CA CYS A 119 2.40 -9.95 19.66
C CYS A 119 2.03 -8.89 18.62
N GLN A 120 1.97 -7.64 19.06
CA GLN A 120 1.82 -6.49 18.18
C GLN A 120 3.17 -5.84 17.92
N TYR A 121 3.40 -5.46 16.66
CA TYR A 121 4.62 -4.81 16.18
C TYR A 121 4.28 -3.57 15.37
N ASP A 122 5.18 -2.59 15.37
CA ASP A 122 5.19 -1.53 14.38
C ASP A 122 6.35 -1.77 13.40
N VAL A 123 6.08 -1.50 12.13
CA VAL A 123 7.09 -1.68 11.07
C VAL A 123 7.17 -0.42 10.23
N ASP A 124 8.27 0.30 10.37
CA ASP A 124 8.59 1.49 9.58
C ASP A 124 9.34 1.10 8.30
N PHE A 125 9.05 1.78 7.20
CA PHE A 125 9.78 1.62 5.94
C PHE A 125 9.57 2.83 5.03
N LYS A 126 10.29 2.85 3.90
CA LYS A 126 10.10 3.86 2.85
C LYS A 126 9.85 3.20 1.51
N LEU A 127 8.92 3.76 0.73
CA LEU A 127 8.80 3.45 -0.69
C LEU A 127 9.53 4.52 -1.47
N LYS A 128 10.49 4.10 -2.29
CA LYS A 128 11.29 4.96 -3.17
C LYS A 128 10.78 4.94 -4.59
N SER A 129 11.08 6.00 -5.33
CA SER A 129 10.76 6.13 -6.76
C SER A 129 9.26 6.17 -7.08
N LEU A 130 8.43 6.59 -6.11
CA LEU A 130 6.99 6.69 -6.29
C LEU A 130 6.59 8.11 -6.70
N LEU A 131 6.07 8.27 -7.90
CA LEU A 131 5.55 9.56 -8.38
C LEU A 131 4.17 9.86 -7.78
N ALA A 132 3.81 11.15 -7.73
CA ALA A 132 2.44 11.54 -7.40
C ALA A 132 1.46 10.99 -8.45
N GLY A 133 0.34 10.45 -8.01
CA GLY A 133 -0.62 9.82 -8.90
C GLY A 133 -1.54 8.83 -8.19
N SER A 134 -2.39 8.17 -8.97
CA SER A 134 -3.35 7.19 -8.48
C SER A 134 -2.88 5.77 -8.84
N TYR A 135 -2.86 4.89 -7.84
CA TYR A 135 -2.34 3.53 -7.94
C TYR A 135 -3.31 2.52 -7.38
N GLN A 136 -3.33 1.33 -7.95
CA GLN A 136 -3.93 0.14 -7.35
C GLN A 136 -2.93 -0.43 -6.34
N LEU A 137 -3.24 -0.34 -5.06
CA LEU A 137 -2.40 -0.86 -3.99
C LEU A 137 -2.94 -2.20 -3.50
N GLU A 138 -2.09 -3.21 -3.48
CA GLU A 138 -2.31 -4.48 -2.79
C GLU A 138 -1.28 -4.64 -1.67
N VAL A 139 -1.73 -5.09 -0.50
CA VAL A 139 -0.84 -5.36 0.63
C VAL A 139 -1.05 -6.79 1.09
N TYR A 140 0.05 -7.50 1.22
CA TYR A 140 0.08 -8.87 1.71
C TYR A 140 0.85 -8.93 3.03
N HIS A 141 0.31 -9.66 4.01
CA HIS A 141 1.01 -10.10 5.20
C HIS A 141 1.16 -11.61 5.12
N THR A 142 2.35 -12.08 4.84
CA THR A 142 2.63 -13.47 4.48
C THR A 142 3.68 -14.10 5.38
N THR A 143 4.06 -15.31 5.09
CA THR A 143 5.13 -16.06 5.76
C THR A 143 6.49 -15.74 5.15
N ALA A 144 7.58 -16.22 5.73
CA ALA A 144 8.95 -15.99 5.25
C ALA A 144 9.17 -16.43 3.78
N ASN A 145 8.31 -17.30 3.24
CA ASN A 145 8.37 -17.74 1.84
C ASN A 145 7.78 -16.74 0.82
N LYS A 146 7.25 -15.59 1.28
CA LYS A 146 6.77 -14.45 0.46
C LYS A 146 5.65 -14.76 -0.53
N LYS A 147 4.82 -15.77 -0.27
CA LYS A 147 3.72 -16.11 -1.17
C LYS A 147 2.63 -15.05 -1.15
N THR A 148 2.26 -14.54 -2.33
CA THR A 148 1.16 -13.57 -2.51
C THR A 148 -0.15 -14.29 -2.83
N LEU A 149 -0.59 -15.19 -1.95
CA LEU A 149 -1.88 -15.84 -2.07
C LEU A 149 -3.01 -14.90 -1.62
N GLU A 150 -4.20 -15.09 -2.15
CA GLU A 150 -5.40 -14.30 -1.79
C GLU A 150 -5.66 -14.32 -0.28
N SER A 151 -5.41 -15.44 0.40
CA SER A 151 -5.56 -15.60 1.85
C SER A 151 -4.60 -14.73 2.68
N TYR A 152 -3.52 -14.26 2.09
CA TYR A 152 -2.54 -13.38 2.73
C TYR A 152 -2.75 -11.90 2.38
N ARG A 153 -3.68 -11.59 1.46
CA ARG A 153 -3.97 -10.21 1.09
C ARG A 153 -4.80 -9.52 2.17
N ILE A 154 -4.20 -8.56 2.85
CA ILE A 154 -4.82 -7.78 3.93
C ILE A 154 -5.41 -6.45 3.46
N TYR A 155 -5.05 -5.97 2.25
CA TYR A 155 -5.63 -4.77 1.65
C TYR A 155 -5.60 -4.83 0.12
N GLN A 156 -6.64 -4.27 -0.50
CA GLN A 156 -6.70 -3.96 -1.92
C GLN A 156 -7.57 -2.72 -2.13
N GLY A 157 -7.06 -1.75 -2.87
CA GLY A 157 -7.82 -0.52 -3.17
C GLY A 157 -7.02 0.48 -3.99
N THR A 158 -7.69 1.54 -4.41
CA THR A 158 -7.06 2.66 -5.10
C THR A 158 -6.58 3.69 -4.10
N VAL A 159 -5.33 4.12 -4.24
CA VAL A 159 -4.68 5.11 -3.37
C VAL A 159 -4.11 6.24 -4.23
N ALA A 160 -4.39 7.49 -3.85
CA ALA A 160 -3.88 8.67 -4.55
C ALA A 160 -2.75 9.33 -3.73
N PHE A 161 -1.53 9.24 -4.22
CA PHE A 161 -0.36 9.87 -3.63
C PHE A 161 -0.19 11.31 -4.15
N ALA A 162 0.07 12.23 -3.24
CA ALA A 162 0.42 13.61 -3.55
C ALA A 162 1.44 14.13 -2.52
N PRO A 163 2.35 15.03 -2.90
CA PRO A 163 3.33 15.60 -1.98
C PRO A 163 2.68 16.19 -0.72
N ASN A 164 3.26 15.89 0.43
CA ASN A 164 2.80 16.33 1.76
C ASN A 164 1.39 15.83 2.16
N LYS A 165 0.85 14.85 1.45
CA LYS A 165 -0.43 14.21 1.79
C LYS A 165 -0.19 12.94 2.58
N SER A 166 -0.94 12.78 3.68
CA SER A 166 -0.99 11.56 4.48
C SER A 166 -2.22 10.74 4.13
N ILE A 167 -2.07 9.42 4.16
CA ILE A 167 -3.10 8.43 3.88
C ILE A 167 -3.06 7.40 5.01
N THR A 168 -4.22 7.02 5.51
CA THR A 168 -4.36 5.98 6.53
C THR A 168 -5.27 4.90 5.99
N LEU A 169 -4.80 3.66 6.00
CA LEU A 169 -5.50 2.50 5.49
C LEU A 169 -5.66 1.46 6.60
N THR A 170 -6.88 0.98 6.79
CA THR A 170 -7.16 -0.13 7.73
C THR A 170 -7.04 -1.45 7.00
N MET A 171 -6.24 -2.35 7.56
CA MET A 171 -6.00 -3.68 6.99
C MET A 171 -7.08 -4.65 7.45
N LYS A 172 -7.39 -5.63 6.59
CA LYS A 172 -8.17 -6.80 7.00
C LYS A 172 -7.29 -7.66 7.93
N ARG A 173 -7.92 -8.34 8.85
CA ARG A 173 -7.23 -9.37 9.64
C ARG A 173 -6.81 -10.53 8.75
N ARG A 174 -5.67 -11.05 9.09
CA ARG A 174 -5.18 -12.34 8.62
C ARG A 174 -5.77 -13.48 9.47
#